data_e7c2394cc401e3689886b69bbbbcceba
#
_entry.id   e7c2394cc401e3689886b69bbbbcceba
#
_cell.length_a   1.000
_cell.length_b   1.000
_cell.length_c   1.000
_cell.angle_alpha   90.00
_cell.angle_beta   90.00
_cell.angle_gamma   90.00
#
_symmetry.space_group_name_H-M   'P 1'
#
loop_
_entity.id
_entity.type
_entity.pdbx_description
1 polymer ?
#
loop_
_entity_poly.entity_id
_entity_poly.type
_entity_poly.pdbx_seq_one_letter_code
_entity_poly.pdbx_strand_id
1 'polypeptide(L)'
;MKALKIILLVCLVLLFPVARATEYFVSVAGNENYNGTKNSPFKSLFQASEAAFPGDTVTILGGEYELQKQFRPVRSGTPDKWILYRAAPKEKVIFDGSLINRIVKNGDSVQFSRLTEGLFQIEKVNYLRFENIEVRNSDAAGFIVRGPECKKIELIGCKSHQTHNSGIGLWYCDSVLVKNCEITAANDNDDRYFLPGQRKGGEAPHEALSICGARYFDVANNHVHHCFKEGIDCKEVSQHGVIHNNLVHDVPRQAYYADAWFGLLEDVEFHSNTAHNCMWGFAISVEGKGSELKNVRIHHNLVYNMSGAGVLFGMWENDLLRSDIHIYNNTFYRCGSPQVFSGGVGSIDILSKNFRDVFIYRNICDKGWDYEMGFTFTPEEVEEALKVRNFVAEENLFECAKNRPSRVGQFDVMVYEYLPPNNQMGAPLYRNELAFDFVPEQIPEVKSTGIKWKYEPSPWFGAFEPVYD
;
A
#
# COMPACT_ATOMS: atom_id res chain seq x y z
N MET A 1 52.21 33.32 -56.73
CA MET A 1 52.55 33.15 -55.30
C MET A 1 51.22 33.14 -54.52
N LYS A 2 50.78 31.98 -54.19
CA LYS A 2 49.50 31.85 -53.36
C LYS A 2 49.92 31.59 -51.94
N ALA A 3 49.56 32.53 -51.07
CA ALA A 3 49.80 32.41 -49.61
C ALA A 3 48.79 31.44 -48.98
N LEU A 4 49.29 30.37 -48.38
CA LEU A 4 48.56 29.36 -47.67
C LEU A 4 48.29 29.92 -46.24
N LYS A 5 47.05 30.26 -45.94
CA LYS A 5 46.64 30.61 -44.55
C LYS A 5 46.36 29.33 -43.78
N ILE A 6 47.22 28.98 -42.85
CA ILE A 6 47.00 27.88 -41.89
C ILE A 6 46.11 28.46 -40.77
N ILE A 7 44.87 27.98 -40.69
CA ILE A 7 43.98 28.29 -39.55
C ILE A 7 44.28 27.25 -38.47
N LEU A 8 44.91 27.68 -37.39
CA LEU A 8 45.13 26.89 -36.19
C LEU A 8 43.85 26.84 -35.37
N LEU A 9 43.09 25.76 -35.47
CA LEU A 9 41.89 25.54 -34.64
C LEU A 9 42.34 25.08 -33.24
N VAL A 10 42.41 25.98 -32.29
CA VAL A 10 42.65 25.66 -30.86
C VAL A 10 41.37 25.07 -30.32
N CYS A 11 41.26 23.74 -30.19
CA CYS A 11 40.22 23.09 -29.42
C CYS A 11 40.44 23.37 -27.94
N LEU A 12 39.71 24.35 -27.41
CA LEU A 12 39.64 24.60 -25.99
C LEU A 12 38.80 23.48 -25.36
N VAL A 13 39.44 22.40 -24.93
CA VAL A 13 38.79 21.35 -24.12
C VAL A 13 38.52 21.99 -22.74
N LEU A 14 37.31 22.46 -22.57
CA LEU A 14 36.82 22.85 -21.24
C LEU A 14 36.78 21.58 -20.39
N LEU A 15 37.84 21.33 -19.64
CA LEU A 15 37.84 20.36 -18.55
C LEU A 15 36.87 20.88 -17.49
N PHE A 16 35.58 20.57 -17.65
CA PHE A 16 34.65 20.68 -16.51
C PHE A 16 35.16 19.72 -15.44
N PRO A 17 35.50 20.18 -14.24
CA PRO A 17 35.81 19.28 -13.16
C PRO A 17 34.60 18.36 -12.98
N VAL A 18 34.78 17.07 -13.20
CA VAL A 18 33.78 16.08 -12.85
C VAL A 18 33.59 16.23 -11.34
N ALA A 19 32.53 16.90 -10.95
CA ALA A 19 32.17 17.04 -9.55
C ALA A 19 32.07 15.63 -8.95
N ARG A 20 33.02 15.28 -8.08
CA ARG A 20 32.95 14.02 -7.34
C ARG A 20 31.76 14.09 -6.41
N ALA A 21 31.04 12.95 -6.28
CA ALA A 21 30.02 12.80 -5.28
C ALA A 21 30.61 13.10 -3.88
N THR A 22 29.94 13.93 -3.14
CA THR A 22 30.32 14.31 -1.77
C THR A 22 29.46 13.55 -0.76
N GLU A 23 30.09 13.16 0.34
CA GLU A 23 29.35 12.64 1.48
C GLU A 23 29.33 13.67 2.59
N TYR A 24 28.12 14.11 2.95
CA TYR A 24 27.86 15.00 4.08
C TYR A 24 27.36 14.19 5.28
N PHE A 25 27.72 14.65 6.47
CA PHE A 25 27.33 14.02 7.72
C PHE A 25 26.46 14.97 8.55
N VAL A 26 25.42 14.40 9.17
CA VAL A 26 24.52 15.07 10.11
C VAL A 26 24.64 14.41 11.47
N SER A 27 24.71 15.15 12.56
CA SER A 27 24.80 14.62 13.91
C SER A 27 24.06 15.49 14.92
N VAL A 28 23.41 14.86 15.91
CA VAL A 28 22.84 15.58 17.06
C VAL A 28 23.91 16.40 17.81
N ALA A 29 25.18 15.99 17.77
CA ALA A 29 26.33 16.71 18.30
C ALA A 29 26.97 17.68 17.30
N GLY A 30 26.40 17.81 16.09
CA GLY A 30 26.89 18.71 15.05
C GLY A 30 26.72 20.18 15.41
N ASN A 31 27.25 21.05 14.55
CA ASN A 31 27.19 22.48 14.76
C ASN A 31 26.75 23.21 13.47
N GLU A 32 26.02 24.28 13.60
CA GLU A 32 25.54 25.09 12.46
C GLU A 32 26.65 25.70 11.62
N ASN A 33 27.82 25.94 12.23
CA ASN A 33 28.99 26.49 11.55
C ASN A 33 29.92 25.43 10.95
N TYR A 34 29.58 24.15 11.04
CA TYR A 34 30.39 23.09 10.47
C TYR A 34 30.07 22.89 8.97
N ASN A 35 30.98 22.24 8.27
CA ASN A 35 30.93 22.08 6.82
C ASN A 35 30.38 20.72 6.35
N GLY A 36 29.85 19.91 7.27
CA GLY A 36 29.24 18.63 6.96
C GLY A 36 30.20 17.47 6.72
N THR A 37 31.50 17.64 6.99
CA THR A 37 32.42 16.49 6.96
C THR A 37 32.22 15.57 8.15
N LYS A 38 32.76 14.34 8.09
CA LYS A 38 32.62 13.36 9.17
C LYS A 38 33.13 13.87 10.53
N ASN A 39 34.20 14.67 10.52
CA ASN A 39 34.78 15.28 11.74
C ASN A 39 34.11 16.59 12.13
N SER A 40 33.33 17.18 11.26
CA SER A 40 32.63 18.44 11.46
C SER A 40 31.22 18.35 10.87
N PRO A 41 30.34 17.46 11.42
CA PRO A 41 29.02 17.19 10.87
C PRO A 41 28.08 18.38 11.05
N PHE A 42 27.17 18.54 10.13
CA PHE A 42 26.06 19.48 10.26
C PHE A 42 25.18 19.17 11.48
N LYS A 43 24.58 20.20 12.04
CA LYS A 43 23.65 20.09 13.16
C LYS A 43 22.30 19.54 12.71
N SER A 44 21.88 19.86 11.50
CA SER A 44 20.52 19.58 11.02
C SER A 44 20.50 19.01 9.60
N LEU A 45 19.45 18.21 9.32
CA LEU A 45 19.19 17.69 7.99
C LEU A 45 18.90 18.83 6.99
N PHE A 46 18.38 19.96 7.44
CA PHE A 46 18.14 21.14 6.59
C PHE A 46 19.43 21.66 5.98
N GLN A 47 20.47 21.84 6.79
CA GLN A 47 21.79 22.29 6.32
C GLN A 47 22.37 21.31 5.29
N ALA A 48 22.30 20.02 5.58
CA ALA A 48 22.77 18.98 4.67
C ALA A 48 22.00 18.99 3.33
N SER A 49 20.67 19.18 3.38
CA SER A 49 19.85 19.27 2.19
C SER A 49 20.15 20.50 1.33
N GLU A 50 20.51 21.63 1.95
CA GLU A 50 20.97 22.83 1.25
C GLU A 50 22.35 22.65 0.62
N ALA A 51 23.23 21.87 1.23
CA ALA A 51 24.56 21.58 0.73
C ALA A 51 24.61 20.53 -0.38
N ALA A 52 23.70 19.55 -0.35
CA ALA A 52 23.72 18.38 -1.25
C ALA A 52 23.34 18.75 -2.68
N PHE A 53 24.09 18.23 -3.64
CA PHE A 53 23.87 18.31 -5.08
C PHE A 53 23.67 16.92 -5.69
N PRO A 54 23.23 16.81 -6.96
CA PRO A 54 23.06 15.53 -7.63
C PRO A 54 24.31 14.63 -7.55
N GLY A 55 24.12 13.44 -7.01
CA GLY A 55 25.16 12.44 -6.77
C GLY A 55 25.68 12.42 -5.32
N ASP A 56 25.32 13.37 -4.51
CA ASP A 56 25.79 13.45 -3.13
C ASP A 56 25.00 12.50 -2.19
N THR A 57 25.63 12.15 -1.09
CA THR A 57 25.05 11.36 -0.01
C THR A 57 25.02 12.18 1.26
N VAL A 58 23.88 12.18 1.95
CA VAL A 58 23.72 12.73 3.30
C VAL A 58 23.62 11.55 4.26
N THR A 59 24.68 11.30 5.02
CA THR A 59 24.74 10.25 6.04
C THR A 59 24.39 10.84 7.40
N ILE A 60 23.32 10.35 7.99
CA ILE A 60 22.78 10.83 9.27
C ILE A 60 23.27 9.87 10.35
N LEU A 61 24.02 10.40 11.32
CA LEU A 61 24.52 9.61 12.45
C LEU A 61 23.41 9.32 13.44
N GLY A 62 23.55 8.23 14.20
CA GLY A 62 22.55 7.80 15.18
C GLY A 62 22.20 8.89 16.19
N GLY A 63 20.93 8.94 16.51
CA GLY A 63 20.38 9.90 17.46
C GLY A 63 18.92 10.22 17.20
N GLU A 64 18.36 11.00 18.11
CA GLU A 64 17.02 11.54 18.02
C GLU A 64 17.08 13.03 17.67
N TYR A 65 16.46 13.37 16.56
CA TYR A 65 16.44 14.70 15.97
C TYR A 65 15.05 15.31 16.16
N GLU A 66 14.89 16.19 17.12
CA GLU A 66 13.64 16.92 17.34
C GLU A 66 13.45 17.97 16.25
N LEU A 67 12.37 17.86 15.49
CA LEU A 67 12.03 18.79 14.42
C LEU A 67 11.07 19.88 14.93
N GLN A 68 11.40 21.12 14.63
CA GLN A 68 10.51 22.27 14.91
C GLN A 68 9.69 22.68 13.68
N LYS A 69 10.00 22.13 12.52
CA LYS A 69 9.26 22.29 11.27
C LYS A 69 9.45 21.05 10.40
N GLN A 70 8.57 20.87 9.42
CA GLN A 70 8.67 19.79 8.44
C GLN A 70 10.00 19.82 7.71
N PHE A 71 10.56 18.65 7.46
CA PHE A 71 11.69 18.53 6.55
C PHE A 71 11.18 18.52 5.10
N ARG A 72 11.76 19.39 4.27
CA ARG A 72 11.53 19.45 2.82
C ARG A 72 12.88 19.44 2.11
N PRO A 73 13.19 18.40 1.30
CA PRO A 73 14.40 18.40 0.50
C PRO A 73 14.34 19.53 -0.54
N VAL A 74 15.46 20.23 -0.73
CA VAL A 74 15.47 21.46 -1.55
C VAL A 74 15.89 21.24 -2.98
N ARG A 75 16.51 20.09 -3.31
CA ARG A 75 17.00 19.80 -4.67
C ARG A 75 16.64 18.42 -5.13
N SER A 76 16.50 18.28 -6.44
CA SER A 76 16.41 17.01 -7.14
C SER A 76 17.79 16.44 -7.43
N GLY A 77 17.86 15.10 -7.49
CA GLY A 77 18.94 14.44 -8.22
C GLY A 77 18.74 14.51 -9.74
N THR A 78 19.45 13.67 -10.46
CA THR A 78 19.28 13.45 -11.90
C THR A 78 19.19 11.93 -12.18
N PRO A 79 18.80 11.49 -13.39
CA PRO A 79 18.71 10.05 -13.69
C PRO A 79 19.97 9.25 -13.35
N ASP A 80 21.14 9.83 -13.56
CA ASP A 80 22.43 9.18 -13.32
C ASP A 80 23.05 9.53 -11.97
N LYS A 81 22.51 10.52 -11.25
CA LYS A 81 23.07 11.07 -10.01
C LYS A 81 21.96 11.39 -9.01
N TRP A 82 21.50 10.37 -8.31
CA TRP A 82 20.51 10.53 -7.24
C TRP A 82 21.13 11.23 -6.02
N ILE A 83 20.31 11.90 -5.23
CA ILE A 83 20.70 12.35 -3.89
C ILE A 83 20.20 11.30 -2.88
N LEU A 84 21.11 10.79 -2.06
CA LEU A 84 20.82 9.79 -1.05
C LEU A 84 20.82 10.41 0.34
N TYR A 85 19.73 10.24 1.07
CA TYR A 85 19.60 10.52 2.50
C TYR A 85 19.53 9.19 3.24
N ARG A 86 20.49 8.88 4.11
CA ARG A 86 20.50 7.58 4.78
C ARG A 86 20.93 7.67 6.24
N ALA A 87 20.44 6.76 7.06
CA ALA A 87 21.04 6.49 8.35
C ALA A 87 22.45 5.91 8.19
N ALA A 88 23.35 6.26 9.09
CA ALA A 88 24.66 5.60 9.15
C ALA A 88 24.47 4.08 9.39
N PRO A 89 25.31 3.22 8.79
CA PRO A 89 25.14 1.76 8.88
C PRO A 89 25.05 1.28 10.33
N LYS A 90 23.98 0.52 10.64
CA LYS A 90 23.68 -0.05 11.97
C LYS A 90 23.35 0.98 13.06
N GLU A 91 23.18 2.23 12.72
CA GLU A 91 22.76 3.28 13.66
C GLU A 91 21.27 3.55 13.55
N LYS A 92 20.63 3.83 14.67
CA LYS A 92 19.23 4.21 14.74
C LYS A 92 19.10 5.72 14.63
N VAL A 93 18.38 6.18 13.61
CA VAL A 93 18.12 7.60 13.31
C VAL A 93 16.64 7.85 13.42
N ILE A 94 16.24 8.74 14.32
CA ILE A 94 14.84 9.08 14.58
C ILE A 94 14.64 10.58 14.38
N PHE A 95 13.66 10.95 13.58
CA PHE A 95 13.15 12.32 13.50
C PHE A 95 11.80 12.40 14.22
N ASP A 96 11.77 13.21 15.28
CA ASP A 96 10.62 13.38 16.16
C ASP A 96 9.88 14.68 15.84
N GLY A 97 8.59 14.57 15.53
CA GLY A 97 7.73 15.71 15.19
C GLY A 97 6.98 16.32 16.38
N SER A 98 7.21 15.86 17.61
CA SER A 98 6.45 16.31 18.80
C SER A 98 6.57 17.81 19.08
N LEU A 99 7.65 18.45 18.65
CA LEU A 99 7.86 19.90 18.78
C LEU A 99 7.25 20.72 17.63
N ILE A 100 6.75 20.08 16.57
CA ILE A 100 6.07 20.83 15.52
C ILE A 100 4.80 21.41 16.10
N ASN A 101 4.74 22.72 15.99
CA ASN A 101 3.78 23.51 16.73
C ASN A 101 2.36 23.28 16.20
N ARG A 102 1.54 22.70 17.03
CA ARG A 102 0.10 22.55 16.84
C ARG A 102 -0.66 23.83 17.17
N ILE A 103 0.03 24.92 17.43
CA ILE A 103 -0.59 26.18 17.86
C ILE A 103 -1.38 26.78 16.71
N VAL A 104 -2.62 27.04 17.01
CA VAL A 104 -3.50 27.89 16.22
C VAL A 104 -3.16 29.33 16.59
N LYS A 105 -2.55 30.06 15.67
CA LYS A 105 -2.34 31.50 15.86
C LYS A 105 -3.69 32.22 15.67
N ASN A 106 -4.06 33.03 16.64
CA ASN A 106 -5.27 33.88 16.62
C ASN A 106 -6.60 33.11 16.41
N GLY A 107 -6.67 31.86 16.87
CA GLY A 107 -7.87 31.07 16.77
C GLY A 107 -8.09 30.36 15.42
N ASP A 108 -7.26 30.57 14.38
CA ASP A 108 -7.72 30.28 13.05
C ASP A 108 -6.87 29.37 12.15
N SER A 109 -5.60 29.05 12.48
CA SER A 109 -4.83 28.21 11.58
C SER A 109 -3.84 27.27 12.28
N VAL A 110 -3.87 26.00 11.87
CA VAL A 110 -2.84 25.01 12.17
C VAL A 110 -1.59 25.30 11.34
N GLN A 111 -0.41 25.13 11.88
CA GLN A 111 0.86 25.43 11.16
C GLN A 111 1.04 24.61 9.88
N PHE A 112 0.46 23.43 9.81
CA PHE A 112 0.44 22.63 8.59
C PHE A 112 -0.83 21.79 8.49
N SER A 113 -1.17 21.39 7.27
CA SER A 113 -2.38 20.63 7.00
C SER A 113 -2.22 19.16 7.42
N ARG A 114 -3.04 18.71 8.33
CA ARG A 114 -3.11 17.29 8.71
C ARG A 114 -3.56 16.38 7.56
N LEU A 115 -4.25 16.94 6.59
CA LEU A 115 -4.78 16.17 5.46
C LEU A 115 -3.73 15.94 4.35
N THR A 116 -2.88 16.92 4.09
CA THR A 116 -2.06 16.93 2.87
C THR A 116 -0.57 17.09 3.10
N GLU A 117 -0.12 17.08 4.35
CA GLU A 117 1.28 17.29 4.71
C GLU A 117 1.85 16.14 5.54
N GLY A 118 3.16 16.09 5.67
CA GLY A 118 3.89 15.11 6.45
C GLY A 118 5.11 15.69 7.13
N LEU A 119 5.65 14.96 8.09
CA LEU A 119 6.88 15.33 8.79
C LEU A 119 8.04 15.42 7.81
N PHE A 120 8.15 14.44 6.91
CA PHE A 120 9.00 14.48 5.73
C PHE A 120 8.10 14.75 4.51
N GLN A 121 8.15 15.98 4.03
CA GLN A 121 7.38 16.46 2.88
C GLN A 121 8.23 16.45 1.62
N ILE A 122 8.08 15.41 0.81
CA ILE A 122 8.83 15.20 -0.43
C ILE A 122 7.95 15.71 -1.57
N GLU A 123 8.22 16.93 -2.02
CA GLU A 123 7.39 17.64 -2.99
C GLU A 123 8.27 18.46 -3.96
N LYS A 124 7.91 18.45 -5.25
CA LYS A 124 8.62 19.19 -6.32
C LYS A 124 10.10 18.80 -6.49
N VAL A 125 10.42 17.57 -6.16
CA VAL A 125 11.78 17.01 -6.28
C VAL A 125 11.74 15.64 -6.90
N ASN A 126 12.86 15.25 -7.54
CA ASN A 126 12.99 13.99 -8.26
C ASN A 126 14.34 13.32 -7.95
N TYR A 127 14.42 12.01 -8.17
CA TYR A 127 15.63 11.22 -8.02
C TYR A 127 16.25 11.32 -6.63
N LEU A 128 15.41 11.09 -5.62
CA LEU A 128 15.82 11.05 -4.22
C LEU A 128 15.57 9.67 -3.63
N ARG A 129 16.47 9.26 -2.76
CA ARG A 129 16.32 8.04 -1.98
C ARG A 129 16.49 8.33 -0.50
N PHE A 130 15.61 7.78 0.31
CA PHE A 130 15.66 7.81 1.77
C PHE A 130 15.84 6.40 2.29
N GLU A 131 16.87 6.16 3.12
CA GLU A 131 17.19 4.82 3.60
C GLU A 131 17.30 4.75 5.12
N ASN A 132 16.59 3.79 5.72
CA ASN A 132 16.68 3.43 7.14
C ASN A 132 16.44 4.59 8.12
N ILE A 133 15.55 5.49 7.78
CA ILE A 133 15.17 6.66 8.60
C ILE A 133 13.86 6.36 9.29
N GLU A 134 13.80 6.57 10.60
CA GLU A 134 12.56 6.53 11.38
C GLU A 134 12.00 7.95 11.56
N VAL A 135 10.69 8.09 11.36
CA VAL A 135 9.93 9.30 11.70
C VAL A 135 8.83 8.95 12.69
N ARG A 136 8.57 9.83 13.65
CA ARG A 136 7.51 9.58 14.64
C ARG A 136 6.86 10.85 15.15
N ASN A 137 5.75 10.67 15.87
CA ASN A 137 5.01 11.75 16.52
C ASN A 137 4.61 12.88 15.56
N SER A 138 4.15 12.51 14.36
CA SER A 138 3.70 13.49 13.39
C SER A 138 2.23 13.86 13.59
N ASP A 139 1.95 15.13 13.63
CA ASP A 139 0.59 15.68 13.66
C ASP A 139 -0.13 15.58 12.29
N ALA A 140 0.56 15.06 11.29
CA ALA A 140 0.10 14.79 9.94
C ALA A 140 0.60 13.41 9.50
N ALA A 141 1.01 13.22 8.25
CA ALA A 141 1.67 11.99 7.81
C ALA A 141 3.13 11.91 8.32
N GLY A 142 3.70 10.73 8.33
CA GLY A 142 5.13 10.54 8.57
C GLY A 142 5.94 10.99 7.35
N PHE A 143 5.89 10.20 6.28
CA PHE A 143 6.44 10.58 4.97
C PHE A 143 5.30 10.88 4.00
N ILE A 144 5.44 11.93 3.21
CA ILE A 144 4.54 12.17 2.08
C ILE A 144 5.34 12.47 0.81
N VAL A 145 5.07 11.72 -0.25
CA VAL A 145 5.58 11.96 -1.60
C VAL A 145 4.43 12.52 -2.42
N ARG A 146 4.52 13.79 -2.85
CA ARG A 146 3.34 14.49 -3.36
C ARG A 146 3.61 15.34 -4.61
N GLY A 147 2.66 15.27 -5.51
CA GLY A 147 2.56 16.14 -6.68
C GLY A 147 3.10 15.52 -7.97
N PRO A 148 2.56 15.90 -9.12
CA PRO A 148 2.91 15.31 -10.41
C PRO A 148 4.35 15.58 -10.86
N GLU A 149 4.99 16.58 -10.25
CA GLU A 149 6.41 16.85 -10.46
C GLU A 149 7.32 15.92 -9.66
N CYS A 150 6.75 15.15 -8.69
CA CYS A 150 7.52 14.28 -7.83
C CYS A 150 7.65 12.90 -8.46
N LYS A 151 8.86 12.58 -8.96
CA LYS A 151 9.13 11.34 -9.68
C LYS A 151 10.42 10.68 -9.22
N LYS A 152 10.47 9.36 -9.33
CA LYS A 152 11.68 8.61 -8.98
C LYS A 152 12.12 8.91 -7.54
N ILE A 153 11.23 8.61 -6.62
CA ILE A 153 11.49 8.69 -5.19
C ILE A 153 11.49 7.28 -4.62
N GLU A 154 12.44 7.00 -3.75
CA GLU A 154 12.55 5.71 -3.08
C GLU A 154 12.59 5.89 -1.56
N LEU A 155 11.71 5.17 -0.86
CA LEU A 155 11.71 5.00 0.59
C LEU A 155 12.08 3.56 0.90
N ILE A 156 13.26 3.32 1.45
CA ILE A 156 13.79 1.96 1.66
C ILE A 156 14.15 1.74 3.13
N GLY A 157 13.56 0.74 3.77
CA GLY A 157 13.84 0.43 5.17
C GLY A 157 13.43 1.53 6.15
N CYS A 158 12.61 2.47 5.72
CA CYS A 158 12.14 3.57 6.55
C CYS A 158 11.07 3.11 7.53
N LYS A 159 10.94 3.80 8.66
CA LYS A 159 9.91 3.52 9.65
C LYS A 159 9.07 4.74 9.91
N SER A 160 7.76 4.54 10.05
CA SER A 160 6.83 5.57 10.45
C SER A 160 6.00 5.09 11.64
N HIS A 161 6.03 5.86 12.71
CA HIS A 161 5.41 5.47 13.97
C HIS A 161 4.65 6.62 14.61
N GLN A 162 3.45 6.35 15.12
CA GLN A 162 2.60 7.34 15.79
C GLN A 162 2.35 8.60 14.93
N THR A 163 1.53 8.46 13.91
CA THR A 163 1.11 9.56 13.04
C THR A 163 -0.40 9.76 13.11
N HIS A 164 -0.84 11.00 13.06
CA HIS A 164 -2.27 11.31 13.00
C HIS A 164 -2.90 10.95 11.66
N ASN A 165 -2.15 11.13 10.59
CA ASN A 165 -2.52 10.75 9.23
C ASN A 165 -1.77 9.46 8.85
N SER A 166 -1.53 9.24 7.56
CA SER A 166 -0.78 8.10 7.05
C SER A 166 0.63 7.99 7.64
N GLY A 167 1.12 6.79 7.83
CA GLY A 167 2.54 6.58 8.04
C GLY A 167 3.35 6.97 6.80
N ILE A 168 2.89 6.51 5.62
CA ILE A 168 3.44 6.87 4.31
C ILE A 168 2.30 7.22 3.36
N GLY A 169 2.40 8.34 2.66
CA GLY A 169 1.47 8.77 1.62
C GLY A 169 2.15 8.97 0.28
N LEU A 170 1.55 8.43 -0.78
CA LEU A 170 1.97 8.60 -2.18
C LEU A 170 0.83 9.30 -2.91
N TRP A 171 0.96 10.60 -3.15
CA TRP A 171 -0.14 11.42 -3.62
C TRP A 171 0.13 12.08 -4.96
N TYR A 172 -0.56 11.63 -6.01
CA TYR A 172 -0.44 12.17 -7.36
C TYR A 172 1.02 12.23 -7.87
N CYS A 173 1.86 11.34 -7.36
CA CYS A 173 3.27 11.21 -7.74
C CYS A 173 3.45 10.10 -8.79
N ASP A 174 4.67 9.96 -9.29
CA ASP A 174 4.98 9.04 -10.38
C ASP A 174 6.28 8.27 -10.10
N SER A 175 6.31 6.99 -10.44
CA SER A 175 7.52 6.15 -10.35
C SER A 175 8.14 6.13 -8.95
N VAL A 176 7.36 5.72 -7.94
CA VAL A 176 7.79 5.70 -6.53
C VAL A 176 7.95 4.27 -6.05
N LEU A 177 9.04 4.01 -5.33
CA LEU A 177 9.31 2.75 -4.63
C LEU A 177 9.17 2.94 -3.12
N VAL A 178 8.35 2.10 -2.47
CA VAL A 178 8.29 1.96 -1.00
C VAL A 178 8.62 0.52 -0.66
N LYS A 179 9.79 0.29 -0.07
CA LYS A 179 10.29 -1.07 0.13
C LYS A 179 10.89 -1.28 1.51
N ASN A 180 10.59 -2.45 2.11
CA ASN A 180 11.11 -2.85 3.42
C ASN A 180 10.81 -1.84 4.54
N CYS A 181 9.72 -1.08 4.41
CA CYS A 181 9.32 -0.08 5.39
C CYS A 181 8.41 -0.70 6.46
N GLU A 182 8.41 -0.10 7.64
CA GLU A 182 7.52 -0.46 8.74
C GLU A 182 6.61 0.72 9.09
N ILE A 183 5.31 0.45 9.18
CA ILE A 183 4.32 1.45 9.57
C ILE A 183 3.52 0.88 10.74
N THR A 184 3.55 1.61 11.85
CA THR A 184 2.79 1.23 13.05
C THR A 184 2.19 2.44 13.75
N ALA A 185 1.06 2.25 14.41
CA ALA A 185 0.30 3.30 15.09
C ALA A 185 0.03 4.54 14.20
N ALA A 186 -0.23 4.32 12.91
CA ALA A 186 -0.71 5.36 12.02
C ALA A 186 -2.23 5.56 12.15
N ASN A 187 -2.72 6.71 11.71
CA ASN A 187 -4.13 7.11 11.76
C ASN A 187 -4.65 7.24 13.20
N ASP A 188 -3.78 7.66 14.09
CA ASP A 188 -4.10 7.78 15.51
C ASP A 188 -4.88 9.06 15.78
N ASN A 189 -6.03 8.91 16.43
CA ASN A 189 -6.94 10.00 16.79
C ASN A 189 -6.80 10.42 18.25
N ASP A 190 -5.67 10.13 18.88
CA ASP A 190 -5.38 10.47 20.27
C ASP A 190 -5.37 11.98 20.50
N ASP A 191 -5.73 12.39 21.69
CA ASP A 191 -5.80 13.80 22.11
C ASP A 191 -4.47 14.55 22.00
N ARG A 192 -3.32 13.84 21.98
CA ARG A 192 -2.00 14.42 21.77
C ARG A 192 -1.86 15.18 20.44
N TYR A 193 -2.68 14.84 19.44
CA TYR A 193 -2.68 15.51 18.13
C TYR A 193 -3.61 16.73 18.06
N PHE A 194 -4.27 17.06 19.17
CA PHE A 194 -5.27 18.13 19.23
C PHE A 194 -4.96 19.08 20.37
N LEU A 195 -5.18 20.37 20.16
CA LEU A 195 -5.23 21.31 21.26
C LEU A 195 -6.49 21.10 22.11
N PRO A 196 -6.46 21.43 23.40
CA PRO A 196 -7.64 21.38 24.23
C PRO A 196 -8.85 22.07 23.60
N GLY A 197 -9.96 21.35 23.50
CA GLY A 197 -11.18 21.84 22.88
C GLY A 197 -11.24 21.81 21.36
N GLN A 198 -10.17 21.36 20.68
CA GLN A 198 -10.11 21.28 19.21
C GLN A 198 -10.49 19.91 18.64
N ARG A 199 -10.59 18.88 19.45
CA ARG A 199 -11.03 17.57 18.97
C ARG A 199 -12.43 17.68 18.40
N LYS A 200 -12.51 17.64 17.11
CA LYS A 200 -13.78 17.44 16.41
C LYS A 200 -13.93 15.94 16.28
N GLY A 201 -15.00 15.39 16.80
CA GLY A 201 -15.30 13.99 16.60
C GLY A 201 -15.17 13.64 15.12
N GLY A 202 -14.49 12.56 14.82
CA GLY A 202 -14.18 12.14 13.45
C GLY A 202 -12.98 11.22 13.43
N GLU A 203 -12.82 10.49 12.34
CA GLU A 203 -11.68 9.61 12.13
C GLU A 203 -10.45 10.40 11.69
N ALA A 204 -9.28 9.84 11.95
CA ALA A 204 -8.05 10.32 11.34
C ALA A 204 -8.16 10.25 9.82
N PRO A 205 -7.58 11.20 9.09
CA PRO A 205 -7.65 11.19 7.64
C PRO A 205 -6.74 10.09 7.05
N HIS A 206 -7.15 9.61 5.88
CA HIS A 206 -6.41 8.62 5.08
C HIS A 206 -6.10 7.29 5.78
N GLU A 207 -5.27 6.46 5.21
CA GLU A 207 -4.96 5.09 5.60
C GLU A 207 -3.49 4.96 6.01
N ALA A 208 -3.07 3.83 6.58
CA ALA A 208 -1.71 3.69 7.09
C ALA A 208 -0.64 3.85 6.00
N LEU A 209 -0.81 3.19 4.85
CA LEU A 209 -0.09 3.47 3.61
C LEU A 209 -1.10 3.87 2.55
N SER A 210 -1.16 5.14 2.22
CA SER A 210 -2.15 5.72 1.31
C SER A 210 -1.54 6.00 -0.07
N ILE A 211 -2.01 5.30 -1.10
CA ILE A 211 -1.59 5.46 -2.50
C ILE A 211 -2.73 6.16 -3.23
N CYS A 212 -2.66 7.48 -3.33
CA CYS A 212 -3.74 8.35 -3.79
C CYS A 212 -3.38 8.98 -5.14
N GLY A 213 -3.97 8.49 -6.22
CA GLY A 213 -3.74 8.99 -7.57
C GLY A 213 -2.29 8.85 -8.07
N ALA A 214 -1.52 7.94 -7.50
CA ALA A 214 -0.13 7.70 -7.89
C ALA A 214 -0.05 6.82 -9.16
N ARG A 215 1.05 6.96 -9.90
CA ARG A 215 1.28 6.17 -11.11
C ARG A 215 2.66 5.52 -11.09
N TYR A 216 2.74 4.30 -11.66
CA TYR A 216 3.99 3.53 -11.75
C TYR A 216 4.66 3.36 -10.40
N PHE A 217 3.91 2.93 -9.40
CA PHE A 217 4.41 2.68 -8.06
C PHE A 217 4.70 1.21 -7.81
N ASP A 218 5.66 0.97 -6.92
CA ASP A 218 6.04 -0.35 -6.43
C ASP A 218 6.08 -0.30 -4.89
N VAL A 219 5.19 -1.07 -4.25
CA VAL A 219 5.06 -1.14 -2.78
C VAL A 219 5.35 -2.56 -2.34
N ALA A 220 6.57 -2.82 -1.85
CA ALA A 220 7.09 -4.17 -1.68
C ALA A 220 7.70 -4.45 -0.31
N ASN A 221 7.46 -5.64 0.23
CA ASN A 221 8.08 -6.14 1.48
C ASN A 221 7.88 -5.20 2.68
N ASN A 222 6.78 -4.48 2.74
CA ASN A 222 6.49 -3.59 3.85
C ASN A 222 5.72 -4.32 4.95
N HIS A 223 5.87 -3.85 6.18
CA HIS A 223 5.16 -4.34 7.34
C HIS A 223 4.27 -3.23 7.91
N VAL A 224 2.95 -3.40 7.81
CA VAL A 224 1.93 -2.44 8.27
C VAL A 224 1.10 -3.11 9.35
N HIS A 225 1.12 -2.56 10.56
CA HIS A 225 0.44 -3.21 11.67
C HIS A 225 0.06 -2.28 12.81
N HIS A 226 -0.93 -2.72 13.61
CA HIS A 226 -1.41 -1.97 14.78
C HIS A 226 -1.73 -0.50 14.44
N CYS A 227 -2.28 -0.28 13.26
CA CYS A 227 -2.78 1.02 12.82
C CYS A 227 -4.28 1.14 13.11
N PHE A 228 -4.83 2.33 13.03
CA PHE A 228 -6.19 2.60 13.51
C PHE A 228 -7.23 2.74 12.40
N LYS A 229 -6.83 2.53 11.14
CA LYS A 229 -7.71 2.47 9.97
C LYS A 229 -7.29 1.35 9.01
N GLU A 230 -7.47 1.57 7.72
CA GLU A 230 -7.06 0.65 6.65
C GLU A 230 -5.53 0.50 6.59
N GLY A 231 -5.06 -0.65 6.12
CA GLY A 231 -3.64 -0.95 5.97
C GLY A 231 -3.02 -0.26 4.75
N ILE A 232 -3.05 -0.92 3.59
CA ILE A 232 -2.54 -0.38 2.32
C ILE A 232 -3.71 -0.12 1.38
N ASP A 233 -3.96 1.15 1.11
CA ASP A 233 -5.05 1.58 0.25
C ASP A 233 -4.52 2.20 -1.05
N CYS A 234 -4.92 1.60 -2.17
CA CYS A 234 -4.68 2.10 -3.51
C CYS A 234 -5.96 2.75 -4.02
N LYS A 235 -5.99 4.07 -4.05
CA LYS A 235 -7.22 4.80 -4.27
C LYS A 235 -7.15 5.92 -5.29
N GLU A 236 -8.28 6.59 -5.43
CA GLU A 236 -8.49 7.70 -6.35
C GLU A 236 -8.36 7.24 -7.81
N VAL A 237 -7.44 7.84 -8.53
CA VAL A 237 -7.11 7.56 -9.93
C VAL A 237 -5.73 6.91 -10.07
N SER A 238 -5.35 6.08 -9.11
CA SER A 238 -4.06 5.38 -9.14
C SER A 238 -3.96 4.40 -10.29
N GLN A 239 -2.79 4.30 -10.92
CA GLN A 239 -2.60 3.51 -12.14
C GLN A 239 -1.22 2.86 -12.23
N HIS A 240 -1.16 1.69 -12.87
CA HIS A 240 0.07 0.98 -13.22
C HIS A 240 0.95 0.70 -12.00
N GLY A 241 0.36 0.12 -10.98
CA GLY A 241 1.04 -0.14 -9.71
C GLY A 241 1.07 -1.59 -9.29
N VAL A 242 2.11 -1.94 -8.54
CA VAL A 242 2.28 -3.27 -7.96
C VAL A 242 2.44 -3.17 -6.45
N ILE A 243 1.65 -3.95 -5.72
CA ILE A 243 1.66 -4.05 -4.26
C ILE A 243 1.93 -5.51 -3.91
N HIS A 244 3.15 -5.81 -3.42
CA HIS A 244 3.53 -7.21 -3.30
C HIS A 244 4.46 -7.54 -2.12
N ASN A 245 4.41 -8.78 -1.66
CA ASN A 245 5.20 -9.29 -0.54
C ASN A 245 5.05 -8.47 0.75
N ASN A 246 3.94 -7.76 0.92
CA ASN A 246 3.70 -6.98 2.13
C ASN A 246 3.00 -7.84 3.18
N LEU A 247 3.25 -7.51 4.43
CA LEU A 247 2.54 -8.06 5.59
C LEU A 247 1.67 -6.97 6.22
N VAL A 248 0.37 -7.20 6.26
CA VAL A 248 -0.59 -6.30 6.93
C VAL A 248 -1.37 -7.08 7.98
N HIS A 249 -1.36 -6.60 9.23
CA HIS A 249 -2.11 -7.25 10.29
C HIS A 249 -2.52 -6.29 11.42
N ASP A 250 -3.50 -6.73 12.20
CA ASP A 250 -4.00 -6.00 13.35
C ASP A 250 -4.41 -4.56 12.99
N VAL A 251 -5.18 -4.42 11.89
CA VAL A 251 -5.85 -3.19 11.51
C VAL A 251 -7.37 -3.39 11.56
N PRO A 252 -8.14 -2.36 11.98
CA PRO A 252 -9.57 -2.53 12.26
C PRO A 252 -10.45 -2.57 11.00
N ARG A 253 -9.87 -2.39 9.82
CA ARG A 253 -10.57 -2.33 8.53
C ARG A 253 -9.91 -3.24 7.49
N GLN A 254 -9.90 -2.82 6.23
CA GLN A 254 -9.29 -3.55 5.12
C GLN A 254 -7.76 -3.62 5.29
N ALA A 255 -7.19 -4.81 5.12
CA ALA A 255 -5.74 -4.93 5.02
C ALA A 255 -5.23 -4.31 3.73
N TYR A 256 -5.91 -4.61 2.61
CA TYR A 256 -5.62 -4.07 1.28
C TYR A 256 -6.90 -3.56 0.63
N TYR A 257 -6.84 -2.41 0.01
CA TYR A 257 -8.00 -1.78 -0.59
C TYR A 257 -7.71 -1.27 -2.00
N ALA A 258 -8.62 -1.49 -2.92
CA ALA A 258 -8.70 -0.83 -4.23
C ALA A 258 -9.98 0.02 -4.26
N ASP A 259 -9.84 1.33 -4.17
CA ASP A 259 -10.93 2.28 -3.94
C ASP A 259 -10.93 3.42 -4.96
N ALA A 260 -11.77 3.33 -5.96
CA ALA A 260 -11.79 4.32 -7.03
C ALA A 260 -12.62 5.57 -6.67
N TRP A 261 -11.95 6.73 -6.76
CA TRP A 261 -12.54 8.06 -6.60
C TRP A 261 -12.04 9.00 -7.71
N PHE A 262 -12.85 9.96 -8.11
CA PHE A 262 -12.50 11.06 -9.03
C PHE A 262 -12.10 10.65 -10.45
N GLY A 263 -12.34 9.41 -10.87
CA GLY A 263 -12.05 8.94 -12.22
C GLY A 263 -11.66 7.47 -12.29
N LEU A 264 -10.74 7.12 -13.19
CA LEU A 264 -10.34 5.75 -13.46
C LEU A 264 -9.15 5.30 -12.59
N LEU A 265 -9.38 4.27 -11.78
CA LEU A 265 -8.35 3.45 -11.16
C LEU A 265 -8.14 2.22 -12.02
N GLU A 266 -6.92 1.99 -12.50
CA GLU A 266 -6.66 0.86 -13.38
C GLU A 266 -5.26 0.26 -13.29
N ASP A 267 -5.15 -0.99 -13.74
CA ASP A 267 -3.90 -1.75 -13.87
C ASP A 267 -3.11 -1.80 -12.56
N VAL A 268 -3.76 -2.31 -11.53
CA VAL A 268 -3.18 -2.49 -10.19
C VAL A 268 -3.12 -3.98 -9.85
N GLU A 269 -1.97 -4.40 -9.35
CA GLU A 269 -1.69 -5.79 -9.01
C GLU A 269 -1.34 -5.94 -7.53
N PHE A 270 -2.03 -6.85 -6.86
CA PHE A 270 -1.76 -7.26 -5.48
C PHE A 270 -1.33 -8.72 -5.47
N HIS A 271 -0.06 -9.00 -5.21
CA HIS A 271 0.38 -10.39 -5.21
C HIS A 271 1.37 -10.73 -4.08
N SER A 272 1.38 -11.99 -3.69
CA SER A 272 2.31 -12.51 -2.68
C SER A 272 2.25 -11.74 -1.34
N ASN A 273 1.12 -11.11 -1.05
CA ASN A 273 0.91 -10.40 0.20
C ASN A 273 0.34 -11.34 1.26
N THR A 274 0.57 -11.01 2.51
CA THR A 274 -0.06 -11.67 3.65
C THR A 274 -0.92 -10.67 4.41
N ALA A 275 -2.14 -11.11 4.77
CA ALA A 275 -3.05 -10.36 5.64
C ALA A 275 -3.60 -11.26 6.74
N HIS A 276 -3.62 -10.78 8.00
CA HIS A 276 -4.28 -11.50 9.09
C HIS A 276 -4.76 -10.59 10.21
N ASN A 277 -5.75 -11.07 10.96
CA ASN A 277 -6.32 -10.33 12.10
C ASN A 277 -6.83 -8.93 11.73
N CYS A 278 -7.43 -8.79 10.57
CA CYS A 278 -8.06 -7.55 10.11
C CYS A 278 -9.57 -7.79 9.94
N MET A 279 -10.32 -6.73 9.63
CA MET A 279 -11.74 -6.92 9.33
C MET A 279 -11.90 -7.59 7.97
N TRP A 280 -11.30 -7.07 6.92
CA TRP A 280 -11.30 -7.67 5.58
C TRP A 280 -9.87 -7.82 5.06
N GLY A 281 -9.63 -8.88 4.28
CA GLY A 281 -8.34 -9.09 3.62
C GLY A 281 -8.16 -8.08 2.48
N PHE A 282 -8.98 -8.19 1.46
CA PHE A 282 -9.03 -7.27 0.33
C PHE A 282 -10.44 -6.67 0.21
N ALA A 283 -10.52 -5.40 -0.12
CA ALA A 283 -11.76 -4.79 -0.57
C ALA A 283 -11.59 -4.16 -1.95
N ILE A 284 -12.67 -4.17 -2.72
CA ILE A 284 -12.73 -3.59 -4.06
C ILE A 284 -14.00 -2.72 -4.11
N SER A 285 -13.86 -1.40 -4.23
CA SER A 285 -15.00 -0.51 -4.35
C SER A 285 -14.81 0.60 -5.37
N VAL A 286 -15.93 1.23 -5.76
CA VAL A 286 -15.97 2.39 -6.63
C VAL A 286 -16.95 3.37 -6.01
N GLU A 287 -16.43 4.31 -5.25
CA GLU A 287 -17.23 5.17 -4.38
C GLU A 287 -17.44 6.56 -4.95
N GLY A 288 -16.48 7.08 -5.67
CA GLY A 288 -16.55 8.44 -6.21
C GLY A 288 -17.50 8.55 -7.39
N LYS A 289 -18.30 9.63 -7.43
CA LYS A 289 -19.18 9.89 -8.57
C LYS A 289 -18.42 10.03 -9.88
N GLY A 290 -18.80 9.26 -10.89
CA GLY A 290 -18.15 9.26 -12.21
C GLY A 290 -16.84 8.47 -12.25
N SER A 291 -16.58 7.66 -11.23
CA SER A 291 -15.39 6.81 -11.16
C SER A 291 -15.63 5.43 -11.77
N GLU A 292 -14.56 4.76 -12.11
CA GLU A 292 -14.51 3.38 -12.59
C GLU A 292 -13.24 2.70 -12.06
N LEU A 293 -13.36 1.41 -11.80
CA LEU A 293 -12.23 0.55 -11.44
C LEU A 293 -12.08 -0.54 -12.49
N LYS A 294 -10.84 -0.74 -12.99
CA LYS A 294 -10.61 -1.66 -14.07
C LYS A 294 -9.24 -2.36 -13.97
N ASN A 295 -9.19 -3.60 -14.46
CA ASN A 295 -7.96 -4.41 -14.54
C ASN A 295 -7.22 -4.48 -13.20
N VAL A 296 -7.90 -5.03 -12.19
CA VAL A 296 -7.30 -5.30 -10.87
C VAL A 296 -7.03 -6.80 -10.75
N ARG A 297 -5.81 -7.15 -10.34
CA ARG A 297 -5.36 -8.52 -10.13
C ARG A 297 -5.04 -8.75 -8.66
N ILE A 298 -5.60 -9.78 -8.07
CA ILE A 298 -5.34 -10.20 -6.69
C ILE A 298 -4.94 -11.67 -6.74
N HIS A 299 -3.66 -11.98 -6.53
CA HIS A 299 -3.20 -13.35 -6.69
C HIS A 299 -2.01 -13.73 -5.80
N HIS A 300 -1.89 -15.04 -5.55
CA HIS A 300 -0.83 -15.61 -4.70
C HIS A 300 -0.76 -14.97 -3.31
N ASN A 301 -1.88 -14.47 -2.78
CA ASN A 301 -1.93 -13.87 -1.47
C ASN A 301 -2.40 -14.89 -0.42
N LEU A 302 -1.88 -14.76 0.78
CA LEU A 302 -2.33 -15.48 1.97
C LEU A 302 -3.18 -14.56 2.86
N VAL A 303 -4.42 -14.95 3.09
CA VAL A 303 -5.37 -14.20 3.92
C VAL A 303 -5.97 -15.13 4.97
N TYR A 304 -5.77 -14.83 6.24
CA TYR A 304 -6.29 -15.70 7.29
C TYR A 304 -6.73 -14.95 8.55
N ASN A 305 -7.63 -15.58 9.30
CA ASN A 305 -8.19 -15.03 10.54
C ASN A 305 -8.80 -13.62 10.36
N MET A 306 -9.58 -13.44 9.30
CA MET A 306 -10.34 -12.22 9.10
C MET A 306 -11.63 -12.24 9.92
N SER A 307 -12.01 -11.12 10.51
CA SER A 307 -13.33 -11.04 11.14
C SER A 307 -14.46 -10.93 10.12
N GLY A 308 -14.18 -10.41 8.93
CA GLY A 308 -15.04 -10.37 7.75
C GLY A 308 -14.46 -11.18 6.59
N ALA A 309 -14.76 -10.79 5.35
CA ALA A 309 -14.37 -11.54 4.17
C ALA A 309 -12.86 -11.52 3.88
N GLY A 310 -12.40 -12.58 3.22
CA GLY A 310 -11.08 -12.60 2.60
C GLY A 310 -10.99 -11.62 1.43
N VAL A 311 -12.01 -11.60 0.56
CA VAL A 311 -12.22 -10.56 -0.46
C VAL A 311 -13.65 -10.05 -0.40
N LEU A 312 -13.82 -8.74 -0.39
CA LEU A 312 -15.10 -8.08 -0.38
C LEU A 312 -15.28 -7.18 -1.61
N PHE A 313 -16.31 -7.42 -2.40
CA PHE A 313 -16.81 -6.45 -3.38
C PHE A 313 -17.72 -5.47 -2.64
N GLY A 314 -17.14 -4.40 -2.12
CA GLY A 314 -17.82 -3.44 -1.26
C GLY A 314 -18.90 -2.65 -1.99
N MET A 315 -19.89 -2.22 -1.24
CA MET A 315 -21.03 -1.43 -1.73
C MET A 315 -21.15 -0.19 -0.86
N TRP A 316 -20.20 0.74 -1.04
CA TRP A 316 -20.18 2.00 -0.31
C TRP A 316 -20.42 3.18 -1.24
N GLU A 317 -20.90 4.27 -0.71
CA GLU A 317 -21.18 5.53 -1.42
C GLU A 317 -21.99 5.32 -2.71
N ASN A 318 -21.44 5.66 -3.87
CA ASN A 318 -22.16 5.57 -5.13
C ASN A 318 -22.21 4.16 -5.74
N ASP A 319 -21.35 3.24 -5.31
CA ASP A 319 -21.26 1.86 -5.80
C ASP A 319 -21.31 1.76 -7.35
N LEU A 320 -20.25 2.23 -8.01
CA LEU A 320 -20.17 2.28 -9.47
C LEU A 320 -19.42 1.05 -10.05
N LEU A 321 -19.20 1.09 -11.39
CA LEU A 321 -18.68 -0.07 -12.12
C LEU A 321 -17.25 -0.43 -11.76
N ARG A 322 -17.04 -1.72 -11.50
CA ARG A 322 -15.75 -2.40 -11.49
C ARG A 322 -15.71 -3.47 -12.54
N SER A 323 -14.62 -3.56 -13.29
CA SER A 323 -14.52 -4.47 -14.42
C SER A 323 -13.11 -5.06 -14.57
N ASP A 324 -13.04 -6.20 -15.27
CA ASP A 324 -11.79 -6.90 -15.56
C ASP A 324 -11.02 -7.23 -14.27
N ILE A 325 -11.69 -7.89 -13.32
CA ILE A 325 -11.18 -8.25 -12.01
C ILE A 325 -10.74 -9.71 -12.02
N HIS A 326 -9.50 -9.98 -11.63
CA HIS A 326 -8.94 -11.33 -11.59
C HIS A 326 -8.47 -11.69 -10.19
N ILE A 327 -9.06 -12.72 -9.59
CA ILE A 327 -8.74 -13.21 -8.24
C ILE A 327 -8.32 -14.68 -8.39
N TYR A 328 -7.02 -14.97 -8.27
CA TYR A 328 -6.54 -16.32 -8.55
C TYR A 328 -5.33 -16.74 -7.71
N ASN A 329 -5.20 -18.03 -7.48
CA ASN A 329 -4.12 -18.60 -6.67
C ASN A 329 -3.98 -17.94 -5.29
N ASN A 330 -5.07 -17.54 -4.64
CA ASN A 330 -5.02 -17.06 -3.27
C ASN A 330 -5.40 -18.17 -2.30
N THR A 331 -4.92 -18.10 -1.08
CA THR A 331 -5.35 -18.93 0.04
C THR A 331 -6.11 -18.08 1.04
N PHE A 332 -7.40 -18.38 1.23
CA PHE A 332 -8.27 -17.77 2.22
C PHE A 332 -8.53 -18.81 3.31
N TYR A 333 -8.24 -18.48 4.56
CA TYR A 333 -8.36 -19.41 5.67
C TYR A 333 -8.99 -18.74 6.89
N ARG A 334 -10.08 -19.32 7.41
CA ARG A 334 -10.83 -18.76 8.54
C ARG A 334 -11.19 -17.29 8.33
N CYS A 335 -11.86 -16.99 7.24
CA CYS A 335 -12.44 -15.68 7.00
C CYS A 335 -13.89 -15.65 7.46
N GLY A 336 -14.29 -14.51 8.06
CA GLY A 336 -15.63 -14.32 8.61
C GLY A 336 -15.75 -14.60 10.10
N SER A 337 -16.71 -13.95 10.73
CA SER A 337 -17.11 -14.15 12.13
C SER A 337 -18.55 -13.71 12.34
N PRO A 338 -19.23 -14.17 13.42
CA PRO A 338 -20.59 -13.75 13.72
C PRO A 338 -20.72 -12.28 14.11
N GLN A 339 -19.62 -11.58 14.31
CA GLN A 339 -19.58 -10.20 14.83
C GLN A 339 -19.39 -9.15 13.74
N VAL A 340 -19.34 -9.55 12.47
CA VAL A 340 -19.10 -8.59 11.40
C VAL A 340 -20.27 -7.65 11.19
N PHE A 341 -19.92 -6.39 11.09
CA PHE A 341 -20.83 -5.27 11.05
C PHE A 341 -21.65 -5.16 9.75
N SER A 342 -21.08 -5.52 8.62
CA SER A 342 -21.75 -5.37 7.33
C SER A 342 -21.32 -6.48 6.39
N GLY A 343 -22.18 -7.40 6.10
CA GLY A 343 -22.04 -8.47 5.09
C GLY A 343 -20.63 -9.04 4.97
N GLY A 344 -20.49 -10.28 4.66
CA GLY A 344 -19.16 -10.78 4.47
C GLY A 344 -18.67 -11.68 5.59
N VAL A 345 -19.23 -12.88 5.66
CA VAL A 345 -18.83 -13.90 6.63
C VAL A 345 -18.28 -15.14 5.95
N GLY A 346 -17.67 -14.97 4.81
CA GLY A 346 -17.05 -16.01 4.02
C GLY A 346 -15.68 -15.65 3.48
N SER A 347 -15.12 -16.49 2.65
CA SER A 347 -13.84 -16.22 1.99
C SER A 347 -13.97 -15.16 0.91
N ILE A 348 -15.05 -15.18 0.13
CA ILE A 348 -15.31 -14.23 -0.97
C ILE A 348 -16.76 -13.75 -0.91
N ASP A 349 -16.94 -12.45 -0.77
CA ASP A 349 -18.25 -11.81 -0.69
C ASP A 349 -18.51 -10.81 -1.80
N ILE A 350 -19.58 -11.04 -2.54
CA ILE A 350 -20.02 -10.17 -3.63
C ILE A 350 -21.25 -9.39 -3.16
N LEU A 351 -21.05 -8.20 -2.62
CA LEU A 351 -22.15 -7.33 -2.19
C LEU A 351 -22.63 -6.43 -3.31
N SER A 352 -21.70 -5.87 -4.10
CA SER A 352 -22.06 -4.99 -5.20
C SER A 352 -22.58 -5.76 -6.41
N LYS A 353 -23.61 -5.18 -7.05
CA LYS A 353 -24.15 -5.63 -8.35
C LYS A 353 -23.48 -4.95 -9.54
N ASN A 354 -22.64 -3.96 -9.31
CA ASN A 354 -22.02 -3.13 -10.33
C ASN A 354 -20.64 -3.64 -10.73
N PHE A 355 -20.62 -4.83 -11.33
CA PHE A 355 -19.41 -5.45 -11.85
C PHE A 355 -19.64 -6.03 -13.26
N ARG A 356 -18.54 -6.26 -13.97
CA ARG A 356 -18.48 -6.98 -15.23
C ARG A 356 -17.08 -7.58 -15.41
N ASP A 357 -16.99 -8.71 -16.10
CA ASP A 357 -15.74 -9.40 -16.40
C ASP A 357 -14.95 -9.71 -15.11
N VAL A 358 -15.55 -10.53 -14.25
CA VAL A 358 -14.94 -10.98 -12.98
C VAL A 358 -14.57 -12.45 -13.11
N PHE A 359 -13.30 -12.76 -12.81
CA PHE A 359 -12.72 -14.08 -12.95
C PHE A 359 -12.07 -14.53 -11.65
N ILE A 360 -12.59 -15.61 -11.06
CA ILE A 360 -12.14 -16.16 -9.77
C ILE A 360 -11.73 -17.61 -9.99
N TYR A 361 -10.42 -17.90 -9.92
CA TYR A 361 -9.93 -19.23 -10.29
C TYR A 361 -8.71 -19.67 -9.49
N ARG A 362 -8.61 -20.99 -9.27
CA ARG A 362 -7.52 -21.67 -8.55
C ARG A 362 -7.23 -21.14 -7.14
N ASN A 363 -8.22 -20.57 -6.49
CA ASN A 363 -8.12 -20.19 -5.09
C ASN A 363 -8.39 -21.38 -4.18
N ILE A 364 -7.84 -21.35 -2.97
CA ILE A 364 -8.27 -22.15 -1.83
C ILE A 364 -9.14 -21.27 -0.95
N CYS A 365 -10.36 -21.73 -0.66
CA CYS A 365 -11.26 -21.14 0.31
C CYS A 365 -11.53 -22.21 1.38
N ASP A 366 -10.97 -22.01 2.58
CA ASP A 366 -10.96 -23.03 3.64
C ASP A 366 -11.41 -22.44 4.97
N LYS A 367 -12.35 -23.12 5.60
CA LYS A 367 -12.90 -22.75 6.92
C LYS A 367 -13.54 -21.36 6.98
N GLY A 368 -14.18 -20.93 5.90
CA GLY A 368 -15.04 -19.75 5.91
C GLY A 368 -16.15 -19.92 6.96
N TRP A 369 -16.47 -18.84 7.70
CA TRP A 369 -17.38 -18.92 8.85
C TRP A 369 -18.75 -19.52 8.49
N ASP A 370 -19.41 -18.97 7.51
CA ASP A 370 -20.76 -19.42 7.12
C ASP A 370 -20.83 -20.00 5.70
N TYR A 371 -20.04 -19.46 4.81
CA TYR A 371 -19.90 -19.93 3.41
C TYR A 371 -18.50 -19.61 2.86
N GLU A 372 -18.15 -20.16 1.72
CA GLU A 372 -16.88 -19.86 1.07
C GLU A 372 -16.99 -18.73 0.04
N MET A 373 -18.06 -18.74 -0.74
CA MET A 373 -18.39 -17.64 -1.66
C MET A 373 -19.87 -17.31 -1.58
N GLY A 374 -20.21 -16.03 -1.44
CA GLY A 374 -21.59 -15.61 -1.29
C GLY A 374 -21.92 -14.35 -2.08
N PHE A 375 -23.20 -14.24 -2.44
CA PHE A 375 -23.78 -13.09 -3.12
C PHE A 375 -24.89 -12.47 -2.28
N THR A 376 -24.89 -11.17 -2.09
CA THR A 376 -26.03 -10.45 -1.51
C THR A 376 -27.09 -10.16 -2.60
N PHE A 377 -27.52 -11.20 -3.30
CA PHE A 377 -28.44 -11.15 -4.43
C PHE A 377 -29.53 -12.20 -4.25
N THR A 378 -30.61 -12.06 -4.98
CA THR A 378 -31.56 -13.19 -5.12
C THR A 378 -30.95 -14.28 -6.03
N PRO A 379 -31.46 -15.53 -5.97
CA PRO A 379 -30.98 -16.58 -6.87
C PRO A 379 -31.08 -16.22 -8.35
N GLU A 380 -32.15 -15.51 -8.74
CA GLU A 380 -32.36 -15.03 -10.11
C GLU A 380 -31.31 -14.01 -10.52
N GLU A 381 -30.96 -13.07 -9.63
CA GLU A 381 -29.91 -12.07 -9.86
C GLU A 381 -28.52 -12.69 -9.94
N VAL A 382 -28.25 -13.76 -9.18
CA VAL A 382 -27.01 -14.54 -9.28
C VAL A 382 -26.91 -15.18 -10.67
N GLU A 383 -28.00 -15.82 -11.15
CA GLU A 383 -28.01 -16.41 -12.50
C GLU A 383 -27.81 -15.34 -13.60
N GLU A 384 -28.41 -14.18 -13.44
CA GLU A 384 -28.19 -13.05 -14.35
C GLU A 384 -26.72 -12.60 -14.33
N ALA A 385 -26.14 -12.41 -13.15
CA ALA A 385 -24.74 -12.00 -13.02
C ALA A 385 -23.78 -12.94 -13.74
N LEU A 386 -23.99 -14.25 -13.60
CA LEU A 386 -23.18 -15.26 -14.25
C LEU A 386 -23.29 -15.23 -15.79
N LYS A 387 -24.48 -14.91 -16.32
CA LYS A 387 -24.72 -14.95 -17.76
C LYS A 387 -24.45 -13.61 -18.47
N VAL A 388 -24.89 -12.52 -17.86
CA VAL A 388 -24.91 -11.20 -18.50
C VAL A 388 -23.68 -10.37 -18.18
N ARG A 389 -23.15 -10.51 -16.96
CA ARG A 389 -22.02 -9.71 -16.46
C ARG A 389 -20.67 -10.37 -16.64
N ASN A 390 -20.63 -11.56 -17.25
CA ASN A 390 -19.42 -12.36 -17.44
C ASN A 390 -18.67 -12.58 -16.11
N PHE A 391 -19.36 -13.23 -15.18
CA PHE A 391 -18.79 -13.68 -13.90
C PHE A 391 -18.43 -15.15 -14.02
N VAL A 392 -17.15 -15.47 -13.90
CA VAL A 392 -16.63 -16.84 -14.00
C VAL A 392 -15.88 -17.19 -12.72
N ALA A 393 -16.37 -18.18 -11.98
CA ALA A 393 -15.68 -18.70 -10.80
C ALA A 393 -15.51 -20.21 -10.97
N GLU A 394 -14.39 -20.64 -11.50
CA GLU A 394 -14.10 -22.02 -11.84
C GLU A 394 -12.70 -22.46 -11.37
N GLU A 395 -12.47 -23.75 -11.33
CA GLU A 395 -11.19 -24.33 -10.92
C GLU A 395 -10.74 -23.87 -9.51
N ASN A 396 -11.66 -23.55 -8.59
CA ASN A 396 -11.32 -23.25 -7.20
C ASN A 396 -11.45 -24.52 -6.34
N LEU A 397 -10.79 -24.52 -5.19
CA LEU A 397 -10.95 -25.50 -4.12
C LEU A 397 -11.69 -24.87 -2.94
N PHE A 398 -12.88 -25.40 -2.65
CA PHE A 398 -13.71 -24.99 -1.52
C PHE A 398 -13.80 -26.11 -0.49
N GLU A 399 -13.59 -25.80 0.80
CA GLU A 399 -13.74 -26.82 1.84
C GLU A 399 -15.16 -27.34 1.91
N CYS A 400 -16.12 -26.45 1.90
CA CYS A 400 -17.54 -26.79 2.05
C CYS A 400 -18.40 -25.82 1.25
N ALA A 401 -19.41 -26.34 0.57
CA ALA A 401 -20.48 -25.53 0.04
C ALA A 401 -21.83 -26.13 0.46
N LYS A 402 -22.67 -25.29 0.95
CA LYS A 402 -24.02 -25.70 1.40
C LYS A 402 -25.12 -25.27 0.43
N ASN A 403 -24.80 -24.38 -0.52
CA ASN A 403 -25.73 -23.83 -1.51
C ASN A 403 -27.07 -23.39 -0.86
N ARG A 404 -26.97 -22.64 0.23
CA ARG A 404 -28.13 -22.25 1.03
C ARG A 404 -28.16 -20.73 1.24
N PRO A 405 -29.36 -20.17 1.42
CA PRO A 405 -29.44 -18.80 1.90
C PRO A 405 -28.91 -18.72 3.33
N SER A 406 -28.14 -17.71 3.61
CA SER A 406 -27.61 -17.41 4.93
C SER A 406 -27.95 -15.98 5.32
N ARG A 407 -28.26 -15.77 6.59
CA ARG A 407 -28.49 -14.45 7.13
C ARG A 407 -27.26 -14.01 7.87
N VAL A 408 -26.71 -12.88 7.43
CA VAL A 408 -25.43 -12.41 7.95
C VAL A 408 -25.51 -10.96 8.40
N GLY A 409 -24.76 -10.68 9.45
CA GLY A 409 -24.51 -9.35 9.93
C GLY A 409 -25.65 -8.71 10.72
N GLN A 410 -25.37 -7.52 11.17
CA GLN A 410 -26.24 -6.72 12.02
C GLN A 410 -27.56 -6.30 11.33
N PHE A 411 -27.57 -6.29 10.02
CA PHE A 411 -28.71 -5.84 9.21
C PHE A 411 -29.58 -6.97 8.67
N ASP A 412 -29.36 -8.20 9.12
CA ASP A 412 -30.14 -9.37 8.67
C ASP A 412 -30.19 -9.49 7.14
N VAL A 413 -29.07 -9.21 6.49
CA VAL A 413 -28.94 -9.26 5.03
C VAL A 413 -28.91 -10.72 4.58
N MET A 414 -29.70 -11.04 3.56
CA MET A 414 -29.67 -12.37 2.93
C MET A 414 -28.50 -12.46 1.98
N VAL A 415 -27.64 -13.43 2.23
CA VAL A 415 -26.56 -13.82 1.34
C VAL A 415 -26.84 -15.21 0.81
N TYR A 416 -26.67 -15.38 -0.47
CA TYR A 416 -26.76 -16.69 -1.11
C TYR A 416 -25.37 -17.25 -1.33
N GLU A 417 -25.07 -18.34 -0.62
CA GLU A 417 -23.92 -19.16 -0.97
C GLU A 417 -24.17 -19.76 -2.34
N TYR A 418 -23.27 -19.52 -3.25
CA TYR A 418 -23.36 -20.06 -4.59
C TYR A 418 -22.02 -20.62 -5.04
N LEU A 419 -22.04 -21.89 -5.40
CA LEU A 419 -20.89 -22.56 -5.97
C LEU A 419 -21.16 -22.85 -7.45
N PRO A 420 -20.54 -22.07 -8.36
CA PRO A 420 -20.62 -22.40 -9.78
C PRO A 420 -20.11 -23.81 -10.07
N PRO A 421 -20.59 -24.46 -11.13
CA PRO A 421 -20.04 -25.74 -11.56
C PRO A 421 -18.53 -25.61 -11.86
N ASN A 422 -17.83 -26.76 -11.94
CA ASN A 422 -16.40 -26.84 -12.25
C ASN A 422 -15.45 -26.35 -11.14
N ASN A 423 -15.93 -26.26 -9.92
CA ASN A 423 -15.08 -26.11 -8.74
C ASN A 423 -14.91 -27.45 -8.02
N GLN A 424 -13.88 -27.59 -7.24
CA GLN A 424 -13.60 -28.83 -6.50
C GLN A 424 -13.93 -28.63 -5.02
N MET A 425 -14.41 -29.71 -4.41
CA MET A 425 -14.69 -29.74 -2.97
C MET A 425 -13.59 -30.50 -2.26
N GLY A 426 -13.13 -29.99 -1.14
CA GLY A 426 -12.15 -30.61 -0.26
C GLY A 426 -11.33 -29.60 0.50
N ALA A 427 -10.75 -30.03 1.61
CA ALA A 427 -9.82 -29.24 2.39
C ALA A 427 -8.39 -29.67 2.10
N PRO A 428 -7.45 -28.75 1.96
CA PRO A 428 -6.04 -29.11 1.90
C PRO A 428 -5.53 -29.55 3.28
N LEU A 429 -4.51 -30.40 3.30
CA LEU A 429 -3.70 -30.62 4.49
C LEU A 429 -2.49 -29.69 4.40
N TYR A 430 -2.38 -28.78 5.35
CA TYR A 430 -1.27 -27.83 5.41
C TYR A 430 -0.11 -28.39 6.24
N ARG A 431 1.11 -27.98 5.92
CA ARG A 431 2.34 -28.41 6.59
C ARG A 431 2.33 -28.16 8.11
N ASN A 432 1.87 -27.00 8.53
CA ASN A 432 1.66 -26.71 9.94
C ASN A 432 0.61 -25.59 10.14
N GLU A 433 -0.65 -25.96 10.08
CA GLU A 433 -1.77 -25.04 10.26
C GLU A 433 -1.72 -24.27 11.59
N LEU A 434 -1.26 -24.92 12.68
CA LEU A 434 -1.18 -24.30 14.00
C LEU A 434 -0.09 -23.23 14.09
N ALA A 435 0.94 -23.35 13.27
CA ALA A 435 1.99 -22.35 13.14
C ALA A 435 1.77 -21.38 11.97
N PHE A 436 0.58 -21.38 11.38
CA PHE A 436 0.22 -20.58 10.21
C PHE A 436 1.09 -20.82 8.98
N ASP A 437 1.62 -22.04 8.85
CA ASP A 437 2.34 -22.49 7.67
C ASP A 437 1.33 -23.18 6.72
N PHE A 438 0.82 -22.42 5.78
CA PHE A 438 -0.22 -22.81 4.85
C PHE A 438 0.31 -23.40 3.53
N VAL A 439 1.53 -23.90 3.52
CA VAL A 439 2.03 -24.69 2.38
C VAL A 439 1.29 -26.02 2.35
N PRO A 440 0.58 -26.37 1.27
CA PRO A 440 -0.16 -27.62 1.19
C PRO A 440 0.79 -28.81 1.06
N GLU A 441 0.59 -29.84 1.89
CA GLU A 441 1.24 -31.17 1.77
C GLU A 441 0.34 -32.17 1.04
N GLN A 442 -0.98 -32.05 1.22
CA GLN A 442 -1.96 -32.83 0.49
C GLN A 442 -3.06 -31.93 -0.04
N ILE A 443 -3.21 -31.90 -1.34
CA ILE A 443 -4.22 -31.10 -2.04
C ILE A 443 -4.63 -31.84 -3.32
N PRO A 444 -5.92 -31.80 -3.73
CA PRO A 444 -6.33 -32.35 -5.00
C PRO A 444 -5.61 -31.68 -6.19
N GLU A 445 -5.35 -32.46 -7.23
CA GLU A 445 -4.91 -31.86 -8.50
C GLU A 445 -6.00 -30.97 -9.10
N VAL A 446 -5.59 -29.89 -9.74
CA VAL A 446 -6.51 -29.00 -10.45
C VAL A 446 -7.14 -29.74 -11.64
N LYS A 447 -8.45 -29.86 -11.67
CA LYS A 447 -9.20 -30.33 -12.84
C LYS A 447 -9.46 -29.15 -13.76
N SER A 448 -8.58 -28.98 -14.74
CA SER A 448 -8.71 -27.87 -15.67
C SER A 448 -9.97 -27.98 -16.52
N THR A 449 -10.66 -26.86 -16.65
CA THR A 449 -11.84 -26.72 -17.52
C THR A 449 -11.48 -26.44 -18.97
N GLY A 450 -10.18 -26.17 -19.25
CA GLY A 450 -9.70 -25.79 -20.56
C GLY A 450 -9.94 -24.32 -20.91
N ILE A 451 -10.40 -23.53 -19.97
CA ILE A 451 -10.51 -22.08 -20.13
C ILE A 451 -9.11 -21.48 -20.30
N LYS A 452 -8.96 -20.60 -21.30
CA LYS A 452 -7.76 -19.79 -21.44
C LYS A 452 -7.92 -18.52 -20.62
N TRP A 453 -7.27 -18.50 -19.47
CA TRP A 453 -7.27 -17.34 -18.60
C TRP A 453 -6.45 -16.20 -19.22
N LYS A 454 -6.88 -14.97 -19.02
CA LYS A 454 -6.13 -13.77 -19.46
C LYS A 454 -4.77 -13.68 -18.76
N TYR A 455 -4.75 -14.02 -17.48
CA TYR A 455 -3.53 -14.13 -16.68
C TYR A 455 -3.32 -15.60 -16.34
N GLU A 456 -2.17 -16.15 -16.75
CA GLU A 456 -1.86 -17.56 -16.56
C GLU A 456 -1.69 -17.88 -15.08
N PRO A 457 -2.51 -18.74 -14.49
CA PRO A 457 -2.37 -19.12 -13.10
C PRO A 457 -1.27 -20.17 -12.91
N SER A 458 -0.79 -20.31 -11.67
CA SER A 458 -0.01 -21.47 -11.26
C SER A 458 -0.79 -22.76 -11.45
N PRO A 459 -0.14 -23.90 -11.74
CA PRO A 459 -0.82 -25.16 -12.00
C PRO A 459 -1.49 -25.79 -10.76
N TRP A 460 -1.33 -25.21 -9.60
CA TRP A 460 -1.90 -25.65 -8.33
C TRP A 460 -2.96 -24.67 -7.79
N PHE A 461 -3.67 -25.09 -6.75
CA PHE A 461 -4.56 -24.20 -5.99
C PHE A 461 -3.78 -23.37 -4.96
N GLY A 462 -4.27 -22.19 -4.67
CA GLY A 462 -3.79 -21.36 -3.56
C GLY A 462 -2.48 -20.61 -3.81
N ALA A 463 -2.00 -20.00 -2.73
CA ALA A 463 -0.87 -19.07 -2.76
C ALA A 463 0.49 -19.74 -2.87
N PHE A 464 0.60 -21.01 -2.46
CA PHE A 464 1.88 -21.72 -2.35
C PHE A 464 1.92 -22.96 -3.20
N GLU A 465 3.09 -23.25 -3.75
CA GLU A 465 3.35 -24.52 -4.40
C GLU A 465 3.24 -25.67 -3.39
N PRO A 466 2.47 -26.72 -3.68
CA PRO A 466 2.39 -27.88 -2.82
C PRO A 466 3.73 -28.61 -2.71
N VAL A 467 4.05 -29.09 -1.51
CA VAL A 467 5.22 -29.93 -1.27
C VAL A 467 4.72 -31.37 -1.13
N TYR A 468 5.01 -32.19 -2.12
CA TYR A 468 4.69 -33.62 -2.07
C TYR A 468 5.94 -34.38 -1.55
N ASP A 469 5.79 -35.14 -0.45
CA ASP A 469 6.81 -36.05 0.06
C ASP A 469 6.99 -37.30 -0.83
#